data_047ce9039987b807d6bcf965c64336c3
#
_entry.id   047ce9039987b807d6bcf965c64336c3
#
_cell.length_a   1.000
_cell.length_b   1.000
_cell.length_c   1.000
_cell.angle_alpha   90.00
_cell.angle_beta   90.00
_cell.angle_gamma   90.00
#
_symmetry.space_group_name_H-M   'P 1'
#
loop_
_entity.id
_entity.type
_entity.pdbx_description
1 polymer ?
#
loop_
_entity_poly.entity_id
_entity_poly.type
_entity_poly.pdbx_seq_one_letter_code
_entity_poly.pdbx_strand_id
1 'polypeptide(L)'
;MHLADALDWSIGDVSECLLNEEALEQRVDRMSLDSQTTFESIDAMADPRFFKSHATFGDLPRGKAPGVKVIAIARNPKDTVVSLFHHASSKPEFGYKGDFTTFLKVFLSGNAENGSWFKHVVEWHAASKADPDHVLWLTYEAMIEDHAGSVAKIAAFLGLPDAGDVVAKTVANSTMKSMQANKKANIGMNHLRKGGVGGWRDYFTVTQSNLFDAVYAQKMAGTGLAFNFGEGLTM
;
A
#
# COMPACT_ATOMS: atom_id res chain seq x y z
N MET A 1 -6.86 -10.09 -6.40
CA MET A 1 -5.75 -9.17 -6.73
C MET A 1 -5.81 -7.94 -5.88
N HIS A 2 -4.73 -7.49 -5.55
CA HIS A 2 -4.49 -6.78 -4.32
C HIS A 2 -4.12 -5.31 -4.59
N LEU A 3 -4.88 -4.37 -4.00
CA LEU A 3 -4.64 -2.92 -4.07
C LEU A 3 -3.20 -2.55 -3.63
N ALA A 4 -2.56 -3.36 -2.81
CA ALA A 4 -1.20 -3.14 -2.36
C ALA A 4 -0.14 -3.55 -3.41
N ASP A 5 -0.46 -4.47 -4.33
CA ASP A 5 0.42 -4.73 -5.46
C ASP A 5 0.43 -3.52 -6.42
N ALA A 6 -0.59 -2.67 -6.34
CA ALA A 6 -0.63 -1.37 -6.99
C ALA A 6 0.11 -0.28 -6.19
N LEU A 7 0.36 -0.54 -4.92
CA LEU A 7 1.09 0.34 -4.03
C LEU A 7 2.52 -0.20 -3.86
N ASP A 8 3.32 -0.40 -4.85
CA ASP A 8 4.70 -0.92 -4.87
C ASP A 8 5.55 -0.81 -3.56
N TRP A 9 4.88 -0.45 -2.47
CA TRP A 9 5.37 -0.38 -1.12
C TRP A 9 4.49 -1.29 -0.28
N SER A 10 4.90 -2.52 -0.08
CA SER A 10 4.25 -3.34 0.92
C SER A 10 4.70 -2.88 2.31
N ILE A 11 3.81 -2.99 3.29
CA ILE A 11 4.18 -2.86 4.70
C ILE A 11 5.35 -3.82 5.01
N GLY A 12 5.44 -4.93 4.28
CA GLY A 12 6.57 -5.81 4.27
C GLY A 12 7.88 -5.10 3.99
N ASP A 13 7.96 -4.26 2.96
CA ASP A 13 9.21 -3.59 2.57
C ASP A 13 9.71 -2.62 3.64
N VAL A 14 8.81 -1.97 4.37
CA VAL A 14 9.16 -1.07 5.47
C VAL A 14 9.44 -1.84 6.76
N SER A 15 8.63 -2.85 7.08
CA SER A 15 8.84 -3.69 8.26
C SER A 15 10.06 -4.60 8.12
N GLU A 16 10.37 -5.07 6.92
CA GLU A 16 11.58 -5.80 6.61
C GLU A 16 12.84 -5.02 6.93
N CYS A 17 12.84 -3.72 6.67
CA CYS A 17 13.97 -2.88 7.00
C CYS A 17 14.08 -2.51 8.49
N LEU A 18 13.00 -2.65 9.25
CA LEU A 18 12.97 -2.34 10.70
C LEU A 18 13.37 -3.53 11.58
N LEU A 19 13.52 -4.71 11.03
CA LEU A 19 13.82 -5.94 11.76
C LEU A 19 15.24 -6.43 11.50
N ASN A 20 15.79 -7.18 12.46
CA ASN A 20 17.10 -7.80 12.35
C ASN A 20 17.15 -8.74 11.13
N GLU A 21 18.21 -8.63 10.29
CA GLU A 21 18.39 -9.35 9.02
C GLU A 21 18.16 -10.86 9.10
N GLU A 22 18.60 -11.50 10.17
CA GLU A 22 18.47 -12.96 10.36
C GLU A 22 17.01 -13.41 10.64
N ALA A 23 16.25 -12.62 11.37
CA ALA A 23 14.83 -12.87 11.62
C ALA A 23 13.97 -12.58 10.36
N LEU A 24 14.45 -11.70 9.50
CA LEU A 24 13.81 -11.30 8.25
C LEU A 24 13.87 -12.41 7.20
N GLU A 25 15.04 -13.02 6.99
CA GLU A 25 15.23 -14.04 5.96
C GLU A 25 14.29 -15.24 6.12
N GLN A 26 13.96 -15.59 7.36
CA GLN A 26 13.06 -16.71 7.66
C GLN A 26 11.56 -16.31 7.56
N ARG A 27 11.22 -15.02 7.55
CA ARG A 27 9.84 -14.52 7.63
C ARG A 27 9.26 -14.05 6.32
N VAL A 28 10.08 -13.50 5.42
CA VAL A 28 9.62 -13.00 4.12
C VAL A 28 8.97 -14.09 3.27
N ASP A 29 9.52 -15.30 3.28
CA ASP A 29 8.93 -16.45 2.58
C ASP A 29 7.59 -16.92 3.15
N ARG A 30 7.18 -16.39 4.33
CA ARG A 30 5.94 -16.75 5.01
C ARG A 30 4.87 -15.66 4.98
N MET A 31 5.19 -14.48 4.48
CA MET A 31 4.24 -13.35 4.44
C MET A 31 3.28 -13.37 3.26
N SER A 32 3.56 -14.17 2.25
CA SER A 32 2.59 -14.47 1.21
C SER A 32 1.59 -15.49 1.77
N LEU A 33 0.38 -15.03 2.11
CA LEU A 33 -0.75 -15.92 2.36
C LEU A 33 -1.15 -16.55 1.03
N ASP A 34 -0.31 -17.45 0.52
CA ASP A 34 -0.63 -18.25 -0.64
C ASP A 34 -1.64 -19.34 -0.26
N SER A 35 -2.07 -20.08 -1.26
CA SER A 35 -3.01 -21.19 -1.09
C SER A 35 -2.52 -22.34 -0.20
N GLN A 36 -1.29 -22.26 0.32
CA GLN A 36 -0.67 -23.26 1.19
C GLN A 36 -0.56 -22.82 2.65
N THR A 37 -0.90 -21.56 2.97
CA THR A 37 -0.86 -21.05 4.35
C THR A 37 -2.06 -21.57 5.12
N THR A 38 -1.82 -22.39 6.14
CA THR A 38 -2.86 -22.91 7.03
C THR A 38 -2.90 -22.13 8.33
N PHE A 39 -4.01 -22.23 9.09
CA PHE A 39 -4.11 -21.64 10.42
C PHE A 39 -3.00 -22.16 11.35
N GLU A 40 -2.69 -23.44 11.27
CA GLU A 40 -1.62 -24.06 12.05
C GLU A 40 -0.25 -23.47 11.72
N SER A 41 0.02 -23.16 10.45
CA SER A 41 1.27 -22.52 10.04
C SER A 41 1.38 -21.08 10.54
N ILE A 42 0.25 -20.35 10.60
CA ILE A 42 0.19 -19.01 11.18
C ILE A 42 0.43 -19.06 12.70
N ASP A 43 -0.22 -20.00 13.39
CA ASP A 43 -0.09 -20.15 14.84
C ASP A 43 1.33 -20.58 15.24
N ALA A 44 2.03 -21.32 14.39
CA ALA A 44 3.41 -21.72 14.59
C ALA A 44 4.45 -20.61 14.35
N MET A 45 4.03 -19.46 13.80
CA MET A 45 4.94 -18.33 13.56
C MET A 45 5.38 -17.71 14.90
N ALA A 46 6.67 -17.43 15.01
CA ALA A 46 7.20 -16.71 16.18
C ALA A 46 6.77 -15.22 16.14
N ASP A 47 6.56 -14.64 17.32
CA ASP A 47 6.31 -13.20 17.45
C ASP A 47 7.60 -12.37 17.32
N PRO A 48 7.51 -11.14 16.83
CA PRO A 48 6.34 -10.50 16.25
C PRO A 48 5.99 -11.07 14.87
N ARG A 49 4.70 -11.23 14.59
CA ARG A 49 4.19 -11.71 13.30
C ARG A 49 3.74 -10.56 12.44
N PHE A 50 4.04 -10.63 11.15
CA PHE A 50 3.67 -9.61 10.18
C PHE A 50 2.78 -10.20 9.09
N PHE A 51 1.73 -9.49 8.77
CA PHE A 51 0.78 -9.87 7.75
C PHE A 51 0.49 -8.69 6.84
N LYS A 52 0.37 -8.97 5.55
CA LYS A 52 -0.12 -8.04 4.55
C LYS A 52 -1.58 -8.38 4.24
N SER A 53 -2.45 -7.38 4.19
CA SER A 53 -3.85 -7.57 3.85
C SER A 53 -4.35 -6.41 2.99
N HIS A 54 -5.32 -6.70 2.13
CA HIS A 54 -6.05 -5.72 1.34
C HIS A 54 -7.49 -5.57 1.80
N ALA A 55 -7.84 -6.21 2.91
CA ALA A 55 -9.15 -6.12 3.50
C ALA A 55 -9.52 -4.68 3.82
N THR A 56 -10.79 -4.33 3.70
CA THR A 56 -11.31 -3.11 4.31
C THR A 56 -11.26 -3.24 5.82
N PHE A 57 -11.36 -2.13 6.53
CA PHE A 57 -11.36 -2.18 8.01
C PHE A 57 -12.49 -3.06 8.56
N GLY A 58 -13.66 -3.04 7.89
CA GLY A 58 -14.81 -3.86 8.29
C GLY A 58 -14.63 -5.36 8.06
N ASP A 59 -13.76 -5.73 7.12
CA ASP A 59 -13.54 -7.13 6.73
C ASP A 59 -12.39 -7.79 7.51
N LEU A 60 -11.64 -7.02 8.31
CA LEU A 60 -10.65 -7.61 9.21
C LEU A 60 -11.33 -8.43 10.28
N PRO A 61 -10.72 -9.56 10.71
CA PRO A 61 -11.22 -10.34 11.84
C PRO A 61 -11.46 -9.43 13.05
N ARG A 62 -12.68 -9.45 13.56
CA ARG A 62 -13.06 -8.69 14.74
C ARG A 62 -12.44 -9.36 15.96
N GLY A 63 -11.80 -8.59 16.77
CA GLY A 63 -11.08 -9.06 17.94
C GLY A 63 -9.60 -8.86 17.74
N LYS A 64 -9.20 -7.60 17.61
CA LYS A 64 -7.79 -7.26 17.68
C LYS A 64 -7.25 -7.77 18.99
N ALA A 65 -6.40 -8.78 18.92
CA ALA A 65 -5.69 -9.21 20.11
C ALA A 65 -4.93 -7.99 20.66
N PRO A 66 -4.81 -7.84 21.98
CA PRO A 66 -4.02 -6.78 22.57
C PRO A 66 -2.61 -6.75 21.95
N GLY A 67 -2.17 -5.57 21.52
CA GLY A 67 -0.84 -5.39 20.91
C GLY A 67 -0.78 -5.52 19.39
N VAL A 68 -1.87 -5.84 18.69
CA VAL A 68 -1.89 -5.80 17.22
C VAL A 68 -1.87 -4.35 16.74
N LYS A 69 -0.94 -4.04 15.85
CA LYS A 69 -0.81 -2.74 15.20
C LYS A 69 -1.02 -2.86 13.70
N VAL A 70 -1.72 -1.90 13.12
CA VAL A 70 -2.00 -1.85 11.69
C VAL A 70 -1.42 -0.58 11.09
N ILE A 71 -0.67 -0.71 10.01
CA ILE A 71 -0.20 0.41 9.22
C ILE A 71 -1.02 0.41 7.93
N ALA A 72 -1.91 1.38 7.80
CA ALA A 72 -2.76 1.57 6.64
C ALA A 72 -2.12 2.60 5.70
N ILE A 73 -1.79 2.19 4.49
CA ILE A 73 -1.17 3.04 3.48
C ILE A 73 -2.15 3.22 2.33
N ALA A 74 -2.40 4.48 1.95
CA ALA A 74 -3.20 4.81 0.78
C ALA A 74 -2.40 5.65 -0.21
N ARG A 75 -2.79 5.60 -1.47
CA ARG A 75 -2.21 6.38 -2.56
C ARG A 75 -3.31 7.12 -3.30
N ASN A 76 -2.99 8.27 -3.93
CA ASN A 76 -3.97 8.98 -4.72
C ASN A 76 -4.64 8.06 -5.76
N PRO A 77 -5.94 8.16 -5.95
CA PRO A 77 -6.69 7.16 -6.70
C PRO A 77 -6.40 7.19 -8.21
N LYS A 78 -5.93 8.29 -8.78
CA LYS A 78 -5.55 8.34 -10.20
C LYS A 78 -4.29 7.52 -10.47
N ASP A 79 -3.25 7.64 -9.63
CA ASP A 79 -2.07 6.80 -9.75
C ASP A 79 -2.39 5.33 -9.37
N THR A 80 -3.29 5.13 -8.41
CA THR A 80 -3.72 3.78 -8.01
C THR A 80 -4.40 3.04 -9.15
N VAL A 81 -5.36 3.66 -9.85
CA VAL A 81 -6.05 2.98 -10.97
C VAL A 81 -5.10 2.66 -12.13
N VAL A 82 -4.11 3.52 -12.40
CA VAL A 82 -3.10 3.24 -13.43
C VAL A 82 -2.22 2.05 -13.02
N SER A 83 -1.76 2.02 -11.79
CA SER A 83 -0.97 0.90 -11.27
C SER A 83 -1.76 -0.40 -11.31
N LEU A 84 -3.01 -0.39 -10.87
CA LEU A 84 -3.90 -1.53 -10.87
C LEU A 84 -4.20 -2.04 -12.30
N PHE A 85 -4.38 -1.14 -13.26
CA PHE A 85 -4.54 -1.48 -14.67
C PHE A 85 -3.33 -2.23 -15.22
N HIS A 86 -2.12 -1.75 -14.94
CA HIS A 86 -0.89 -2.44 -15.34
C HIS A 86 -0.78 -3.81 -14.70
N HIS A 87 -1.08 -3.90 -13.42
CA HIS A 87 -1.03 -5.14 -12.70
C HIS A 87 -2.02 -6.16 -13.32
N ALA A 88 -3.28 -5.77 -13.50
CA ALA A 88 -4.31 -6.64 -14.10
C ALA A 88 -3.99 -7.08 -15.53
N SER A 89 -3.32 -6.21 -16.31
CA SER A 89 -2.99 -6.49 -17.70
C SER A 89 -1.72 -7.33 -17.87
N SER A 90 -0.78 -7.25 -16.91
CA SER A 90 0.52 -7.92 -17.02
C SER A 90 0.52 -9.34 -16.47
N LYS A 91 -0.39 -9.67 -15.56
CA LYS A 91 -0.41 -10.97 -14.90
C LYS A 91 -1.41 -11.92 -15.54
N PRO A 92 -0.97 -13.13 -15.97
CA PRO A 92 -1.82 -14.11 -16.60
C PRO A 92 -3.03 -14.53 -15.76
N GLU A 93 -2.87 -14.61 -14.44
CA GLU A 93 -3.91 -15.00 -13.49
C GLU A 93 -5.10 -14.05 -13.46
N PHE A 94 -4.89 -12.77 -13.81
CA PHE A 94 -5.96 -11.76 -13.89
C PHE A 94 -6.54 -11.64 -15.30
N GLY A 95 -5.73 -11.89 -16.29
CA GLY A 95 -6.15 -12.03 -17.69
C GLY A 95 -6.86 -10.81 -18.27
N TYR A 96 -6.73 -9.61 -17.69
CA TYR A 96 -7.38 -8.41 -18.20
C TYR A 96 -6.82 -8.05 -19.58
N LYS A 97 -7.70 -7.98 -20.60
CA LYS A 97 -7.36 -7.69 -22.01
C LYS A 97 -8.04 -6.42 -22.53
N GLY A 98 -8.83 -5.75 -21.69
CA GLY A 98 -9.51 -4.51 -22.07
C GLY A 98 -8.57 -3.30 -22.08
N ASP A 99 -9.09 -2.18 -22.54
CA ASP A 99 -8.37 -0.89 -22.52
C ASP A 99 -8.48 -0.20 -21.16
N PHE A 100 -7.69 0.86 -20.99
CA PHE A 100 -7.69 1.67 -19.76
C PHE A 100 -9.05 2.35 -19.52
N THR A 101 -9.76 2.78 -20.57
CA THR A 101 -11.07 3.44 -20.46
C THR A 101 -12.10 2.54 -19.80
N THR A 102 -12.14 1.29 -20.20
CA THR A 102 -13.03 0.27 -19.61
C THR A 102 -12.61 -0.04 -18.17
N PHE A 103 -11.31 -0.18 -17.91
CA PHE A 103 -10.80 -0.43 -16.57
C PHE A 103 -11.12 0.71 -15.60
N LEU A 104 -11.00 1.96 -16.06
CA LEU A 104 -11.33 3.15 -15.29
C LEU A 104 -12.79 3.15 -14.82
N LYS A 105 -13.72 2.72 -15.69
CA LYS A 105 -15.16 2.59 -15.33
C LYS A 105 -15.35 1.52 -14.24
N VAL A 106 -14.67 0.38 -14.38
CA VAL A 106 -14.71 -0.70 -13.39
C VAL A 106 -14.17 -0.22 -12.03
N PHE A 107 -13.06 0.52 -12.03
CA PHE A 107 -12.51 1.10 -10.81
C PHE A 107 -13.47 2.11 -10.15
N LEU A 108 -14.02 3.05 -10.93
CA LEU A 108 -14.92 4.07 -10.41
C LEU A 108 -16.24 3.51 -9.89
N SER A 109 -16.71 2.41 -10.45
CA SER A 109 -17.90 1.68 -9.96
C SER A 109 -17.65 0.93 -8.65
N GLY A 110 -16.38 0.73 -8.26
CA GLY A 110 -16.00 -0.05 -7.08
C GLY A 110 -16.01 -1.57 -7.31
N ASN A 111 -16.08 -2.02 -8.57
CA ASN A 111 -16.06 -3.43 -8.95
C ASN A 111 -14.68 -3.91 -9.40
N ALA A 112 -13.65 -3.09 -9.23
CA ALA A 112 -12.28 -3.53 -9.38
C ALA A 112 -11.93 -4.50 -8.26
N GLU A 113 -10.86 -5.22 -8.47
CA GLU A 113 -10.37 -6.14 -7.46
C GLU A 113 -10.10 -5.44 -6.13
N ASN A 114 -10.41 -6.11 -5.04
CA ASN A 114 -10.50 -5.60 -3.67
C ASN A 114 -11.60 -4.53 -3.45
N GLY A 115 -12.50 -4.36 -4.41
CA GLY A 115 -13.65 -3.51 -4.24
C GLY A 115 -13.36 -2.02 -4.43
N SER A 116 -14.11 -1.20 -3.70
CA SER A 116 -14.06 0.25 -3.84
C SER A 116 -12.87 0.87 -3.11
N TRP A 117 -11.95 1.49 -3.83
CA TRP A 117 -10.88 2.32 -3.27
C TRP A 117 -11.44 3.40 -2.33
N PHE A 118 -12.56 4.04 -2.71
CA PHE A 118 -13.18 5.10 -1.90
C PHE A 118 -13.64 4.59 -0.54
N LYS A 119 -14.33 3.44 -0.51
CA LYS A 119 -14.76 2.81 0.74
C LYS A 119 -13.54 2.44 1.59
N HIS A 120 -12.55 1.80 1.00
CA HIS A 120 -11.35 1.35 1.68
C HIS A 120 -10.62 2.51 2.40
N VAL A 121 -10.33 3.60 1.70
CA VAL A 121 -9.58 4.72 2.29
C VAL A 121 -10.37 5.46 3.37
N VAL A 122 -11.69 5.61 3.19
CA VAL A 122 -12.54 6.27 4.17
C VAL A 122 -12.62 5.46 5.46
N GLU A 123 -12.81 4.14 5.36
CA GLU A 123 -12.88 3.27 6.53
C GLU A 123 -11.56 3.23 7.31
N TRP A 124 -10.44 3.07 6.62
CA TRP A 124 -9.13 3.04 7.27
C TRP A 124 -8.73 4.37 7.90
N HIS A 125 -9.03 5.49 7.25
CA HIS A 125 -8.78 6.80 7.81
C HIS A 125 -9.66 7.07 9.04
N ALA A 126 -10.94 6.69 9.00
CA ALA A 126 -11.80 6.79 10.16
C ALA A 126 -11.31 5.92 11.32
N ALA A 127 -10.86 4.69 11.03
CA ALA A 127 -10.29 3.80 12.03
C ALA A 127 -9.02 4.38 12.66
N SER A 128 -8.12 4.98 11.88
CA SER A 128 -6.90 5.60 12.42
C SER A 128 -7.18 6.80 13.33
N LYS A 129 -8.27 7.51 13.08
CA LYS A 129 -8.71 8.61 13.97
C LYS A 129 -9.37 8.12 15.25
N ALA A 130 -10.11 7.02 15.15
CA ALA A 130 -10.79 6.44 16.29
C ALA A 130 -9.84 5.68 17.24
N ASP A 131 -8.75 5.12 16.69
CA ASP A 131 -7.82 4.27 17.44
C ASP A 131 -6.37 4.50 16.94
N PRO A 132 -5.78 5.67 17.21
CA PRO A 132 -4.45 6.03 16.71
C PRO A 132 -3.31 5.21 17.33
N ASP A 133 -3.56 4.56 18.47
CA ASP A 133 -2.57 3.71 19.13
C ASP A 133 -2.41 2.35 18.42
N HIS A 134 -3.43 1.90 17.69
CA HIS A 134 -3.43 0.63 16.97
C HIS A 134 -3.49 0.75 15.46
N VAL A 135 -3.83 1.93 14.91
CA VAL A 135 -3.93 2.15 13.47
C VAL A 135 -3.15 3.40 13.06
N LEU A 136 -2.03 3.21 12.39
CA LEU A 136 -1.25 4.29 11.76
C LEU A 136 -1.76 4.49 10.33
N TRP A 137 -2.15 5.72 9.99
CA TRP A 137 -2.49 6.11 8.63
C TRP A 137 -1.34 6.86 7.96
N LEU A 138 -0.97 6.42 6.77
CA LEU A 138 0.02 7.05 5.91
C LEU A 138 -0.52 7.20 4.48
N THR A 139 0.00 8.17 3.74
CA THR A 139 -0.19 8.24 2.30
C THR A 139 1.14 7.99 1.59
N TYR A 140 1.08 7.30 0.45
CA TYR A 140 2.25 7.05 -0.38
C TYR A 140 2.96 8.36 -0.75
N GLU A 141 2.19 9.39 -1.06
CA GLU A 141 2.70 10.72 -1.42
C GLU A 141 3.52 11.33 -0.29
N ALA A 142 3.01 11.28 0.95
CA ALA A 142 3.75 11.78 2.11
C ALA A 142 5.02 10.96 2.37
N MET A 143 4.98 9.65 2.12
CA MET A 143 6.16 8.78 2.24
C MET A 143 7.22 9.09 1.17
N ILE A 144 6.82 9.50 -0.02
CA ILE A 144 7.77 9.95 -1.06
C ILE A 144 8.34 11.34 -0.71
N GLU A 145 7.52 12.24 -0.21
CA GLU A 145 7.92 13.61 0.14
C GLU A 145 8.87 13.66 1.34
N ASP A 146 8.54 12.90 2.39
CA ASP A 146 9.38 12.76 3.59
C ASP A 146 9.55 11.29 3.95
N HIS A 147 10.45 10.61 3.23
CA HIS A 147 10.75 9.20 3.45
C HIS A 147 11.29 8.93 4.85
N ALA A 148 12.27 9.71 5.28
CA ALA A 148 12.90 9.52 6.59
C ALA A 148 11.92 9.77 7.75
N GLY A 149 11.12 10.83 7.68
CA GLY A 149 10.10 11.11 8.67
C GLY A 149 9.00 10.07 8.70
N SER A 150 8.62 9.52 7.54
CA SER A 150 7.64 8.42 7.47
C SER A 150 8.16 7.14 8.11
N VAL A 151 9.42 6.77 7.85
CA VAL A 151 10.07 5.62 8.51
C VAL A 151 10.17 5.84 10.02
N ALA A 152 10.54 7.07 10.47
CA ALA A 152 10.57 7.40 11.87
C ALA A 152 9.20 7.29 12.56
N LYS A 153 8.13 7.75 11.89
CA LYS A 153 6.75 7.58 12.38
C LYS A 153 6.37 6.11 12.55
N ILE A 154 6.72 5.25 11.59
CA ILE A 154 6.47 3.82 11.66
C ILE A 154 7.23 3.21 12.84
N ALA A 155 8.53 3.53 12.99
CA ALA A 155 9.36 3.02 14.08
C ALA A 155 8.78 3.42 15.46
N ALA A 156 8.40 4.67 15.62
CA ALA A 156 7.77 5.19 16.84
C ALA A 156 6.43 4.48 17.12
N PHE A 157 5.58 4.34 16.08
CA PHE A 157 4.30 3.64 16.21
C PHE A 157 4.48 2.18 16.63
N LEU A 158 5.50 1.49 16.12
CA LEU A 158 5.81 0.11 16.51
C LEU A 158 6.47 -0.01 17.89
N GLY A 159 6.90 1.13 18.48
CA GLY A 159 7.56 1.14 19.78
C GLY A 159 8.98 0.59 19.73
N LEU A 160 9.69 0.77 18.62
CA LEU A 160 11.06 0.27 18.46
C LEU A 160 12.03 1.14 19.28
N PRO A 161 12.86 0.53 20.17
CA PRO A 161 13.90 1.25 20.88
C PRO A 161 15.03 1.66 19.93
N ASP A 162 15.74 2.72 20.26
CA ASP A 162 16.93 3.22 19.53
C ASP A 162 16.71 3.37 18.02
N ALA A 163 15.58 3.96 17.65
CA ALA A 163 15.11 4.05 16.27
C ALA A 163 16.10 4.74 15.31
N GLY A 164 17.10 5.49 15.78
CA GLY A 164 18.00 6.26 14.92
C GLY A 164 18.75 5.41 13.89
N ASP A 165 19.47 4.39 14.33
CA ASP A 165 20.22 3.50 13.43
C ASP A 165 19.30 2.65 12.58
N VAL A 166 18.19 2.16 13.15
CA VAL A 166 17.18 1.38 12.44
C VAL A 166 16.54 2.23 11.34
N VAL A 167 16.13 3.47 11.66
CA VAL A 167 15.57 4.41 10.69
C VAL A 167 16.56 4.68 9.55
N ALA A 168 17.84 4.99 9.88
CA ALA A 168 18.84 5.27 8.87
C ALA A 168 19.08 4.07 7.92
N LYS A 169 19.20 2.87 8.47
CA LYS A 169 19.34 1.63 7.67
C LYS A 169 18.10 1.38 6.80
N THR A 170 16.93 1.54 7.37
CA THR A 170 15.65 1.37 6.65
C THR A 170 15.56 2.34 5.49
N VAL A 171 15.81 3.63 5.72
CA VAL A 171 15.81 4.66 4.67
C VAL A 171 16.78 4.31 3.54
N ALA A 172 18.01 3.86 3.88
CA ALA A 172 19.00 3.47 2.88
C ALA A 172 18.57 2.27 2.03
N ASN A 173 17.90 1.29 2.65
CA ASN A 173 17.51 0.04 2.01
C ASN A 173 16.14 0.11 1.30
N SER A 174 15.28 1.05 1.65
CA SER A 174 13.95 1.23 1.06
C SER A 174 13.87 2.35 0.00
N THR A 175 15.00 2.75 -0.57
CA THR A 175 15.00 3.57 -1.79
C THR A 175 14.58 2.73 -3.00
N MET A 176 13.95 3.35 -3.99
CA MET A 176 13.57 2.66 -5.24
C MET A 176 14.75 1.87 -5.83
N LYS A 177 15.94 2.47 -5.87
CA LYS A 177 17.17 1.84 -6.37
C LYS A 177 17.56 0.62 -5.55
N SER A 178 17.52 0.72 -4.23
CA SER A 178 17.86 -0.40 -3.33
C SER A 178 16.85 -1.53 -3.45
N MET A 179 15.55 -1.21 -3.51
CA MET A 179 14.49 -2.19 -3.67
C MET A 179 14.56 -2.91 -5.03
N GLN A 180 14.82 -2.19 -6.12
CA GLN A 180 15.01 -2.81 -7.45
C GLN A 180 16.21 -3.75 -7.49
N ALA A 181 17.28 -3.45 -6.76
CA ALA A 181 18.45 -4.30 -6.64
C ALA A 181 18.24 -5.53 -5.73
N ASN A 182 17.27 -5.47 -4.83
CA ASN A 182 16.95 -6.54 -3.90
C ASN A 182 16.04 -7.57 -4.57
N LYS A 183 16.58 -8.77 -4.83
CA LYS A 183 15.81 -9.86 -5.45
C LYS A 183 14.61 -10.31 -4.61
N LYS A 184 14.65 -10.12 -3.29
CA LYS A 184 13.55 -10.46 -2.38
C LYS A 184 12.44 -9.42 -2.43
N ALA A 185 12.75 -8.13 -2.51
CA ALA A 185 11.77 -7.06 -2.68
C ALA A 185 11.12 -7.07 -4.08
N ASN A 186 11.83 -7.61 -5.08
CA ASN A 186 11.39 -7.68 -6.47
C ASN A 186 11.15 -9.14 -6.91
N ILE A 187 10.37 -9.89 -6.12
CA ILE A 187 10.08 -11.31 -6.35
C ILE A 187 9.34 -11.49 -7.68
N GLY A 188 10.11 -11.77 -8.75
CA GLY A 188 9.63 -12.36 -10.01
C GLY A 188 8.66 -11.54 -10.86
N MET A 189 8.29 -10.35 -10.44
CA MET A 189 7.32 -9.52 -11.14
C MET A 189 7.76 -8.07 -11.02
N ASN A 190 8.08 -7.39 -12.09
CA ASN A 190 8.43 -5.96 -12.15
C ASN A 190 7.40 -5.05 -11.44
N HIS A 191 7.17 -5.27 -10.14
CA HIS A 191 6.25 -4.48 -9.32
C HIS A 191 6.74 -3.04 -9.18
N LEU A 192 8.06 -2.85 -9.13
CA LEU A 192 8.71 -1.57 -9.02
C LEU A 192 8.85 -0.92 -10.39
N ARG A 193 7.77 -0.29 -10.88
CA ARG A 193 7.72 0.27 -12.24
C ARG A 193 8.44 1.63 -12.36
N LYS A 194 7.86 2.69 -11.83
CA LYS A 194 8.39 4.06 -11.95
C LYS A 194 8.66 4.70 -10.59
N GLY A 195 7.83 4.41 -9.59
CA GLY A 195 7.78 5.19 -8.35
C GLY A 195 7.27 6.63 -8.60
N GLY A 196 7.09 7.39 -7.54
CA GLY A 196 6.70 8.80 -7.64
C GLY A 196 5.20 9.04 -7.77
N VAL A 197 4.83 10.32 -7.86
CA VAL A 197 3.45 10.84 -7.84
C VAL A 197 3.15 11.54 -9.15
N GLY A 198 1.92 11.40 -9.65
CA GLY A 198 1.46 12.13 -10.84
C GLY A 198 1.65 11.40 -12.17
N GLY A 199 2.16 10.17 -12.17
CA GLY A 199 2.33 9.35 -13.37
C GLY A 199 1.03 9.01 -14.10
N TRP A 200 -0.12 9.21 -13.47
CA TRP A 200 -1.44 9.06 -14.06
C TRP A 200 -1.67 9.95 -15.29
N ARG A 201 -0.96 11.06 -15.41
CA ARG A 201 -1.08 12.03 -16.54
C ARG A 201 -0.70 11.42 -17.89
N ASP A 202 0.14 10.39 -17.88
CA ASP A 202 0.52 9.66 -19.09
C ASP A 202 -0.62 8.78 -19.65
N TYR A 203 -1.68 8.55 -18.85
CA TYR A 203 -2.77 7.60 -19.16
C TYR A 203 -4.12 8.26 -19.34
N PHE A 204 -4.39 9.29 -18.56
CA PHE A 204 -5.68 9.96 -18.58
C PHE A 204 -5.80 10.97 -19.72
N THR A 205 -6.87 10.88 -20.49
CA THR A 205 -7.32 12.01 -21.30
C THR A 205 -7.91 13.09 -20.39
N VAL A 206 -7.99 14.33 -20.90
CA VAL A 206 -8.63 15.44 -20.17
C VAL A 206 -10.07 15.09 -19.77
N THR A 207 -10.84 14.47 -20.66
CA THR A 207 -12.22 14.06 -20.39
C THR A 207 -12.29 13.01 -19.27
N GLN A 208 -11.40 12.02 -19.28
CA GLN A 208 -11.33 11.01 -18.21
C GLN A 208 -10.93 11.62 -16.89
N SER A 209 -9.97 12.56 -16.89
CA SER A 209 -9.55 13.26 -15.67
C SER A 209 -10.70 14.06 -15.09
N ASN A 210 -11.42 14.84 -15.89
CA ASN A 210 -12.57 15.62 -15.42
C ASN A 210 -13.70 14.74 -14.87
N LEU A 211 -14.00 13.63 -15.54
CA LEU A 211 -14.99 12.66 -15.05
C LEU A 211 -14.54 12.06 -13.70
N PHE A 212 -13.28 11.67 -13.60
CA PHE A 212 -12.72 11.14 -12.38
C PHE A 212 -12.84 12.15 -11.23
N ASP A 213 -12.47 13.39 -11.48
CA ASP A 213 -12.48 14.46 -10.48
C ASP A 213 -13.91 14.75 -9.97
N ALA A 214 -14.90 14.70 -10.86
CA ALA A 214 -16.32 14.83 -10.47
C ALA A 214 -16.77 13.68 -9.54
N VAL A 215 -16.42 12.43 -9.89
CA VAL A 215 -16.72 11.26 -9.06
C VAL A 215 -15.95 11.30 -7.72
N TYR A 216 -14.68 11.69 -7.76
CA TYR A 216 -13.85 11.85 -6.57
C TYR A 216 -14.46 12.90 -5.62
N ALA A 217 -14.80 14.09 -6.13
CA ALA A 217 -15.41 15.14 -5.32
C ALA A 217 -16.71 14.67 -4.66
N GLN A 218 -17.56 13.95 -5.41
CA GLN A 218 -18.80 13.40 -4.87
C GLN A 218 -18.57 12.37 -3.77
N LYS A 219 -17.68 11.38 -4.02
CA LYS A 219 -17.46 10.24 -3.11
C LYS A 219 -16.64 10.61 -1.88
N MET A 220 -15.80 11.65 -1.98
CA MET A 220 -14.94 12.11 -0.89
C MET A 220 -15.52 13.29 -0.11
N ALA A 221 -16.68 13.80 -0.53
CA ALA A 221 -17.34 14.90 0.17
C ALA A 221 -17.55 14.59 1.66
N GLY A 222 -17.15 15.54 2.53
CA GLY A 222 -17.31 15.42 3.98
C GLY A 222 -16.33 14.46 4.70
N THR A 223 -15.45 13.75 3.98
CA THR A 223 -14.48 12.82 4.60
C THR A 223 -13.30 13.52 5.27
N GLY A 224 -12.99 14.75 4.85
CA GLY A 224 -11.77 15.47 5.26
C GLY A 224 -10.48 14.89 4.72
N LEU A 225 -10.54 13.88 3.84
CA LEU A 225 -9.40 13.28 3.18
C LEU A 225 -8.98 14.09 1.95
N ALA A 226 -7.68 14.38 1.87
CA ALA A 226 -7.06 14.98 0.69
C ALA A 226 -5.84 14.15 0.28
N PHE A 227 -5.63 14.03 -1.03
CA PHE A 227 -4.47 13.35 -1.62
C PHE A 227 -3.70 14.31 -2.53
N ASN A 228 -2.39 14.15 -2.58
CA ASN A 228 -1.55 14.86 -3.52
C ASN A 228 -1.56 14.14 -4.89
N PHE A 229 -2.08 14.79 -5.92
CA PHE A 229 -2.12 14.26 -7.29
C PHE A 229 -0.88 14.62 -8.11
N GLY A 230 0.16 15.16 -7.47
CA GLY A 230 1.36 15.63 -8.13
C GLY A 230 1.20 17.04 -8.73
N GLU A 231 0.25 17.84 -8.26
CA GLU A 231 0.14 19.24 -8.63
C GLU A 231 1.31 20.02 -8.02
N GLY A 232 2.04 20.75 -8.85
CA GLY A 232 3.20 21.54 -8.42
C GLY A 232 4.56 20.84 -8.53
N LEU A 233 4.63 19.57 -8.89
CA LEU A 233 5.89 18.95 -9.30
C LEU A 233 6.15 19.26 -10.77
N THR A 234 6.86 20.34 -11.05
CA THR A 234 7.50 20.55 -12.36
C THR A 234 8.52 19.45 -12.57
N MET A 235 8.31 18.64 -13.62
CA MET A 235 9.32 17.71 -14.13
C MET A 235 10.48 18.49 -14.74
#